data_6a9bed1c089867bbdec0d66d91747e10
#
_entry.id   6a9bed1c089867bbdec0d66d91747e10
#
_cell.length_a   1.000
_cell.length_b   1.000
_cell.length_c   1.000
_cell.angle_alpha   90.00
_cell.angle_beta   90.00
_cell.angle_gamma   90.00
#
_symmetry.space_group_name_H-M   'P 1'
#
loop_
_entity.id
_entity.type
_entity.pdbx_description
1 polymer ?
#
loop_
_entity_poly.entity_id
_entity_poly.type
_entity_poly.pdbx_seq_one_letter_code
_entity_poly.pdbx_strand_id
1 'polypeptide(L)'
;MKNIPVLFVQGRSLAEAYERALISLYEKGTRIATQYDRPGDPLSLDATMNITVLDPWADPMIHKAFPGGIEDLQEYVLELCGAKDHWIKNMNDPDDTRWEYTYHQRLNSYGSWREARDGQSVQAGAFSVDQIEQVISKLVEQPHTRQAQMITWMPNIDFDCYDPPCLQSIWYRLVFDEEATAWLNCNVRFRSNDAWGANFMNMFGFIQFNRQLIADEIARRSGKTVELGRMNWQADSYHIYGKSLEEAKARLFDRLESTSFEERVFNFRDPMISQIYEEARDKVLEKIKKFDEEHER
;
A
#
# COMPACT_ATOMS: atom_id res chain seq x y z
N MET A 1 1.34 14.52 -26.73
CA MET A 1 1.24 15.38 -25.51
C MET A 1 2.65 15.51 -24.94
N LYS A 2 3.06 16.68 -24.43
CA LYS A 2 4.44 16.87 -23.91
C LYS A 2 4.53 16.69 -22.39
N ASN A 3 3.39 16.65 -21.70
CA ASN A 3 3.32 16.62 -20.25
C ASN A 3 2.58 15.38 -19.76
N ILE A 4 3.04 14.83 -18.66
CA ILE A 4 2.30 13.81 -17.91
C ILE A 4 1.13 14.52 -17.23
N PRO A 5 -0.13 14.08 -17.39
CA PRO A 5 -1.27 14.71 -16.77
C PRO A 5 -1.26 14.53 -15.25
N VAL A 6 -1.79 15.53 -14.53
CA VAL A 6 -2.07 15.42 -13.10
C VAL A 6 -3.58 15.24 -12.95
N LEU A 7 -3.98 14.11 -12.39
CA LEU A 7 -5.36 13.71 -12.25
C LEU A 7 -5.76 13.69 -10.77
N PHE A 8 -7.03 13.96 -10.52
CA PHE A 8 -7.61 13.86 -9.18
C PHE A 8 -8.94 13.13 -9.26
N VAL A 9 -9.15 12.20 -8.34
CA VAL A 9 -10.41 11.50 -8.15
C VAL A 9 -10.76 11.42 -6.67
N GLN A 10 -12.05 11.27 -6.40
CA GLN A 10 -12.58 11.10 -5.06
C GLN A 10 -13.68 10.06 -5.10
N GLY A 11 -13.69 9.15 -4.14
CA GLY A 11 -14.76 8.18 -3.90
C GLY A 11 -15.12 8.14 -2.42
N ARG A 12 -16.34 7.73 -2.10
CA ARG A 12 -16.74 7.52 -0.72
C ARG A 12 -15.97 6.32 -0.14
N SER A 13 -16.05 5.17 -0.80
CA SER A 13 -15.36 3.93 -0.38
C SER A 13 -14.12 3.67 -1.22
N LEU A 14 -13.33 2.67 -0.79
CA LEU A 14 -12.13 2.24 -1.53
C LEU A 14 -12.48 1.77 -2.95
N ALA A 15 -13.48 0.91 -3.09
CA ALA A 15 -13.84 0.35 -4.40
C ALA A 15 -14.28 1.44 -5.38
N GLU A 16 -15.05 2.44 -4.91
CA GLU A 16 -15.47 3.56 -5.74
C GLU A 16 -14.28 4.44 -6.17
N ALA A 17 -13.40 4.77 -5.25
CA ALA A 17 -12.23 5.59 -5.54
C ALA A 17 -11.27 4.89 -6.52
N TYR A 18 -11.06 3.58 -6.36
CA TYR A 18 -10.24 2.77 -7.25
C TYR A 18 -10.80 2.71 -8.67
N GLU A 19 -12.10 2.41 -8.83
CA GLU A 19 -12.74 2.38 -10.15
C GLU A 19 -12.61 3.73 -10.87
N ARG A 20 -12.91 4.82 -10.17
CA ARG A 20 -12.78 6.18 -10.71
C ARG A 20 -11.34 6.52 -11.12
N ALA A 21 -10.35 6.04 -10.35
CA ALA A 21 -8.95 6.26 -10.65
C ALA A 21 -8.54 5.52 -11.93
N LEU A 22 -8.94 4.26 -12.08
CA LEU A 22 -8.68 3.48 -13.28
C LEU A 22 -9.34 4.09 -14.52
N ILE A 23 -10.61 4.48 -14.43
CA ILE A 23 -11.33 5.14 -15.52
C ILE A 23 -10.62 6.44 -15.92
N SER A 24 -10.29 7.30 -14.93
CA SER A 24 -9.61 8.57 -15.20
C SER A 24 -8.24 8.38 -15.86
N LEU A 25 -7.48 7.37 -15.42
CA LEU A 25 -6.20 7.02 -16.04
C LEU A 25 -6.40 6.50 -17.46
N TYR A 26 -7.37 5.62 -17.68
CA TYR A 26 -7.64 5.04 -19.01
C TYR A 26 -8.02 6.10 -20.03
N GLU A 27 -8.87 7.06 -19.64
CA GLU A 27 -9.36 8.13 -20.53
C GLU A 27 -8.34 9.25 -20.75
N LYS A 28 -7.54 9.60 -19.74
CA LYS A 28 -6.74 10.82 -19.70
C LYS A 28 -5.25 10.60 -19.57
N GLY A 29 -4.81 9.36 -19.28
CA GLY A 29 -3.40 9.00 -19.15
C GLY A 29 -2.63 9.19 -20.45
N THR A 30 -1.36 9.47 -20.32
CA THR A 30 -0.46 9.53 -21.48
C THR A 30 0.15 8.16 -21.76
N ARG A 31 0.42 7.89 -23.05
CA ARG A 31 1.14 6.69 -23.48
C ARG A 31 2.63 6.93 -23.38
N ILE A 32 3.33 6.07 -22.60
CA ILE A 32 4.75 6.22 -22.32
C ILE A 32 5.43 4.85 -22.27
N ALA A 33 6.68 4.79 -22.72
CA ALA A 33 7.53 3.62 -22.53
C ALA A 33 8.08 3.60 -21.11
N THR A 34 8.30 2.40 -20.58
CA THR A 34 8.92 2.17 -19.27
C THR A 34 10.23 1.40 -19.41
N GLN A 35 11.06 1.44 -18.38
CA GLN A 35 12.32 0.66 -18.32
C GLN A 35 12.08 -0.86 -18.24
N TYR A 36 10.85 -1.29 -18.00
CA TYR A 36 10.48 -2.71 -17.88
C TYR A 36 9.86 -3.27 -19.17
N ASP A 37 9.66 -2.42 -20.20
CA ASP A 37 9.06 -2.85 -21.46
C ASP A 37 10.05 -3.69 -22.26
N ARG A 38 9.54 -4.76 -22.87
CA ARG A 38 10.28 -5.58 -23.83
C ARG A 38 10.09 -5.03 -25.25
N PRO A 39 11.00 -5.33 -26.19
CA PRO A 39 10.79 -4.98 -27.59
C PRO A 39 9.45 -5.53 -28.10
N GLY A 40 8.57 -4.62 -28.55
CA GLY A 40 7.25 -4.96 -29.06
C GLY A 40 6.11 -4.86 -28.04
N ASP A 41 6.39 -4.60 -26.78
CA ASP A 41 5.35 -4.36 -25.77
C ASP A 41 4.57 -3.07 -26.12
N PRO A 42 3.25 -3.06 -25.90
CA PRO A 42 2.47 -1.83 -26.00
C PRO A 42 2.93 -0.79 -24.97
N LEU A 43 2.81 0.50 -25.32
CA LEU A 43 3.09 1.58 -24.38
C LEU A 43 2.16 1.53 -23.17
N SER A 44 2.72 1.76 -22.01
CA SER A 44 2.00 1.89 -20.73
C SER A 44 1.17 3.17 -20.69
N LEU A 45 0.10 3.19 -19.93
CA LEU A 45 -0.61 4.43 -19.54
C LEU A 45 0.01 4.98 -18.26
N ASP A 46 0.18 6.30 -18.17
CA ASP A 46 0.76 6.96 -16.99
C ASP A 46 0.11 8.32 -16.74
N ALA A 47 0.01 8.67 -15.45
CA ALA A 47 -0.42 9.97 -14.95
C ALA A 47 0.11 10.18 -13.52
N THR A 48 0.32 11.41 -13.10
CA THR A 48 0.36 11.70 -11.65
C THR A 48 -1.08 11.67 -11.13
N MET A 49 -1.33 10.90 -10.08
CA MET A 49 -2.68 10.67 -9.57
C MET A 49 -2.81 11.02 -8.10
N ASN A 50 -3.88 11.72 -7.75
CA ASN A 50 -4.35 11.89 -6.38
C ASN A 50 -5.71 11.23 -6.22
N ILE A 51 -5.83 10.28 -5.30
CA ILE A 51 -7.04 9.51 -5.02
C ILE A 51 -7.46 9.83 -3.58
N THR A 52 -8.66 10.35 -3.37
CA THR A 52 -9.20 10.54 -2.02
C THR A 52 -10.30 9.52 -1.74
N VAL A 53 -10.09 8.70 -0.71
CA VAL A 53 -11.12 7.83 -0.12
C VAL A 53 -11.67 8.57 1.09
N LEU A 54 -12.93 8.98 1.02
CA LEU A 54 -13.57 9.83 2.06
C LEU A 54 -13.86 9.05 3.33
N ASP A 55 -14.31 7.81 3.17
CA ASP A 55 -14.62 6.89 4.26
C ASP A 55 -13.95 5.55 3.95
N PRO A 56 -12.66 5.39 4.34
CA PRO A 56 -11.89 4.19 4.04
C PRO A 56 -12.46 2.92 4.67
N TRP A 57 -13.29 3.06 5.72
CA TRP A 57 -13.91 1.92 6.40
C TRP A 57 -15.32 1.61 5.90
N ALA A 58 -15.85 2.37 4.92
CA ALA A 58 -17.17 2.12 4.33
C ALA A 58 -17.15 0.99 3.31
N ASP A 59 -18.22 0.22 3.29
CA ASP A 59 -18.56 -0.67 2.18
C ASP A 59 -19.25 0.10 1.02
N PRO A 60 -19.14 -0.40 -0.23
CA PRO A 60 -18.36 -1.55 -0.65
C PRO A 60 -16.85 -1.28 -0.64
N MET A 61 -16.09 -2.15 0.03
CA MET A 61 -14.65 -1.95 0.15
C MET A 61 -13.86 -2.69 -0.94
N ILE A 62 -14.37 -3.82 -1.46
CA ILE A 62 -13.63 -4.67 -2.40
C ILE A 62 -14.17 -4.52 -3.81
N HIS A 63 -13.28 -4.23 -4.76
CA HIS A 63 -13.61 -4.17 -6.19
C HIS A 63 -13.21 -5.47 -6.89
N LYS A 64 -14.15 -6.13 -7.59
CA LYS A 64 -13.94 -7.45 -8.21
C LYS A 64 -12.95 -7.46 -9.38
N ALA A 65 -12.66 -6.30 -9.96
CA ALA A 65 -11.75 -6.22 -11.10
C ALA A 65 -10.27 -6.27 -10.70
N PHE A 66 -9.90 -6.03 -9.44
CA PHE A 66 -8.47 -6.13 -9.07
C PHE A 66 -7.93 -7.55 -9.35
N PRO A 67 -6.68 -7.67 -9.84
CA PRO A 67 -6.10 -8.94 -10.23
C PRO A 67 -5.58 -9.73 -9.03
N GLY A 68 -6.45 -10.17 -8.15
CA GLY A 68 -6.17 -10.97 -6.96
C GLY A 68 -7.43 -11.49 -6.33
N GLY A 69 -7.28 -12.27 -5.26
CA GLY A 69 -8.35 -12.81 -4.45
C GLY A 69 -8.39 -12.20 -3.04
N ILE A 70 -9.41 -12.57 -2.28
CA ILE A 70 -9.58 -12.11 -0.89
C ILE A 70 -8.43 -12.66 0.00
N GLU A 71 -7.93 -13.85 -0.32
CA GLU A 71 -6.80 -14.46 0.39
C GLU A 71 -5.52 -13.63 0.18
N ASP A 72 -5.29 -13.11 -1.05
CA ASP A 72 -4.13 -12.25 -1.36
C ASP A 72 -4.19 -10.93 -0.59
N LEU A 73 -5.40 -10.37 -0.39
CA LEU A 73 -5.58 -9.17 0.44
C LEU A 73 -5.15 -9.41 1.88
N GLN A 74 -5.53 -10.57 2.46
CA GLN A 74 -5.15 -10.92 3.82
C GLN A 74 -3.63 -11.19 3.94
N GLU A 75 -3.05 -11.88 2.96
CA GLU A 75 -1.60 -12.12 2.92
C GLU A 75 -0.83 -10.79 2.90
N TYR A 76 -1.26 -9.84 2.08
CA TYR A 76 -0.63 -8.53 2.00
C TYR A 76 -0.81 -7.69 3.28
N VAL A 77 -1.96 -7.76 3.94
CA VAL A 77 -2.17 -7.11 5.24
C VAL A 77 -1.22 -7.67 6.30
N LEU A 78 -1.07 -8.99 6.37
CA LEU A 78 -0.12 -9.62 7.29
C LEU A 78 1.32 -9.17 7.03
N GLU A 79 1.71 -9.05 5.77
CA GLU A 79 3.02 -8.52 5.37
C GLU A 79 3.22 -7.08 5.83
N LEU A 80 2.25 -6.19 5.58
CA LEU A 80 2.28 -4.80 6.05
C LEU A 80 2.27 -4.68 7.58
N CYS A 81 1.79 -5.68 8.28
CA CYS A 81 1.80 -5.77 9.75
C CYS A 81 3.03 -6.52 10.31
N GLY A 82 4.03 -6.82 9.49
CA GLY A 82 5.34 -7.33 9.91
C GLY A 82 5.48 -8.85 9.94
N ALA A 83 4.46 -9.61 9.54
CA ALA A 83 4.52 -11.07 9.58
C ALA A 83 5.61 -11.69 8.69
N LYS A 84 6.18 -10.94 7.76
CA LYS A 84 7.19 -11.39 6.81
C LYS A 84 8.51 -10.60 6.87
N ASP A 85 8.76 -9.78 7.88
CA ASP A 85 9.99 -8.98 7.97
C ASP A 85 11.27 -9.83 8.02
N HIS A 86 11.18 -11.03 8.53
CA HIS A 86 12.29 -11.98 8.57
C HIS A 86 12.58 -12.65 7.20
N TRP A 87 11.73 -12.43 6.19
CA TRP A 87 11.96 -12.90 4.82
C TRP A 87 12.84 -11.98 3.98
N ILE A 88 13.41 -10.95 4.59
CA ILE A 88 14.39 -10.09 3.95
C ILE A 88 15.67 -10.88 3.75
N LYS A 89 16.20 -10.84 2.53
CA LYS A 89 17.39 -11.59 2.15
C LYS A 89 18.64 -11.16 2.92
N ASN A 90 19.54 -12.12 3.12
CA ASN A 90 20.89 -11.81 3.51
C ASN A 90 21.66 -11.29 2.29
N MET A 91 21.99 -10.01 2.27
CA MET A 91 22.70 -9.36 1.16
C MET A 91 24.11 -9.90 0.93
N ASN A 92 24.68 -10.65 1.91
CA ASN A 92 25.98 -11.33 1.77
C ASN A 92 25.87 -12.67 1.03
N ASP A 93 24.67 -13.19 0.83
CA ASP A 93 24.42 -14.42 0.14
C ASP A 93 23.89 -14.13 -1.28
N PRO A 94 24.73 -14.31 -2.33
CA PRO A 94 24.32 -14.04 -3.70
C PRO A 94 23.21 -14.99 -4.20
N ASP A 95 23.03 -16.12 -3.53
CA ASP A 95 22.02 -17.12 -3.86
C ASP A 95 20.70 -16.89 -3.12
N ASP A 96 20.67 -15.95 -2.16
CA ASP A 96 19.44 -15.59 -1.44
C ASP A 96 18.52 -14.74 -2.32
N THR A 97 17.41 -15.33 -2.74
CA THR A 97 16.40 -14.69 -3.62
C THR A 97 15.22 -14.07 -2.87
N ARG A 98 15.29 -14.04 -1.54
CA ARG A 98 14.26 -13.38 -0.72
C ARG A 98 14.21 -11.86 -1.01
N TRP A 99 13.26 -11.18 -0.38
CA TRP A 99 13.01 -9.75 -0.63
C TRP A 99 14.15 -8.85 -0.15
N GLU A 100 14.36 -7.74 -0.83
CA GLU A 100 15.33 -6.72 -0.43
C GLU A 100 14.84 -5.93 0.79
N TYR A 101 13.55 -5.74 0.93
CA TYR A 101 12.90 -5.04 2.06
C TYR A 101 11.41 -5.43 2.13
N THR A 102 10.77 -5.10 3.26
CA THR A 102 9.31 -4.95 3.38
C THR A 102 9.00 -3.49 3.73
N TYR A 103 7.77 -3.03 3.44
CA TYR A 103 7.37 -1.69 3.90
C TYR A 103 7.33 -1.63 5.42
N HIS A 104 6.86 -2.68 6.08
CA HIS A 104 6.85 -2.72 7.55
C HIS A 104 8.25 -2.57 8.13
N GLN A 105 9.22 -3.32 7.64
CA GLN A 105 10.61 -3.21 8.11
C GLN A 105 11.18 -1.79 7.92
N ARG A 106 10.88 -1.15 6.77
CA ARG A 106 11.29 0.25 6.54
C ARG A 106 10.62 1.23 7.50
N LEU A 107 9.40 0.96 7.94
CA LEU A 107 8.66 1.80 8.88
C LEU A 107 9.02 1.51 10.34
N ASN A 108 9.19 0.24 10.70
CA ASN A 108 9.45 -0.21 12.07
C ASN A 108 10.94 -0.18 12.45
N SER A 109 11.84 -0.29 11.49
CA SER A 109 13.29 -0.38 11.73
C SER A 109 14.08 0.49 10.73
N TYR A 110 13.65 1.75 10.57
CA TYR A 110 14.26 2.68 9.63
C TYR A 110 15.72 2.96 10.01
N GLY A 111 16.61 2.89 9.02
CA GLY A 111 18.04 3.02 9.23
C GLY A 111 18.76 1.72 9.55
N SER A 112 18.06 0.61 9.85
CA SER A 112 18.64 -0.72 9.98
C SER A 112 18.85 -1.33 8.59
N TRP A 113 20.01 -1.13 8.04
CA TRP A 113 20.39 -1.62 6.72
C TRP A 113 21.55 -2.59 6.82
N ARG A 114 21.59 -3.61 5.98
CA ARG A 114 22.58 -4.66 6.16
C ARG A 114 23.78 -4.61 5.23
N GLU A 115 23.79 -3.95 4.05
CA GLU A 115 25.02 -3.89 3.22
C GLU A 115 24.99 -3.03 1.97
N ALA A 116 26.22 -2.63 1.54
CA ALA A 116 26.45 -2.08 0.23
C ALA A 116 26.76 -3.19 -0.79
N ARG A 117 26.44 -2.94 -2.06
CA ARG A 117 26.59 -3.89 -3.19
C ARG A 117 28.04 -4.31 -3.51
N ASP A 118 29.06 -3.67 -2.95
CA ASP A 118 30.46 -3.89 -3.24
C ASP A 118 31.15 -4.84 -2.25
N GLY A 119 30.38 -5.52 -1.42
CA GLY A 119 30.92 -6.41 -0.39
C GLY A 119 31.61 -5.68 0.78
N GLN A 120 31.56 -4.34 0.79
CA GLN A 120 31.90 -3.56 1.97
C GLN A 120 30.65 -3.42 2.81
N SER A 121 30.62 -3.99 3.99
CA SER A 121 29.56 -3.75 4.97
C SER A 121 29.54 -2.25 5.29
N VAL A 122 28.63 -1.52 4.67
CA VAL A 122 28.21 -0.25 5.24
C VAL A 122 27.45 -0.65 6.48
N GLN A 123 28.07 -0.46 7.62
CA GLN A 123 27.39 -0.62 8.88
C GLN A 123 26.17 0.29 8.81
N ALA A 124 25.03 -0.33 8.65
CA ALA A 124 23.73 0.33 8.70
C ALA A 124 23.79 1.28 9.87
N GLY A 125 23.40 2.51 9.62
CA GLY A 125 23.64 3.61 10.51
C GLY A 125 23.52 3.25 11.99
N ALA A 126 24.32 3.85 12.82
CA ALA A 126 24.41 3.52 14.25
C ALA A 126 23.08 3.61 15.03
N PHE A 127 21.94 3.73 14.33
CA PHE A 127 20.60 3.85 14.90
C PHE A 127 19.55 3.15 14.01
N SER A 128 18.55 2.60 14.68
CA SER A 128 17.30 2.15 14.08
C SER A 128 16.15 2.93 14.70
N VAL A 129 15.21 3.39 13.88
CA VAL A 129 14.05 4.16 14.33
C VAL A 129 12.78 3.36 14.03
N ASP A 130 12.06 3.04 15.08
CA ASP A 130 10.66 2.61 14.98
C ASP A 130 9.78 3.84 14.75
N GLN A 131 9.50 4.13 13.46
CA GLN A 131 8.68 5.28 13.09
C GLN A 131 7.21 5.07 13.42
N ILE A 132 6.72 3.81 13.45
CA ILE A 132 5.36 3.47 13.83
C ILE A 132 5.14 3.90 15.29
N GLU A 133 6.02 3.46 16.18
CA GLU A 133 5.98 3.85 17.60
C GLU A 133 6.09 5.37 17.79
N GLN A 134 7.01 6.02 17.06
CA GLN A 134 7.17 7.48 17.16
C GLN A 134 5.93 8.25 16.72
N VAL A 135 5.26 7.80 15.65
CA VAL A 135 4.03 8.44 15.16
C VAL A 135 2.89 8.25 16.17
N ILE A 136 2.71 7.04 16.70
CA ILE A 136 1.67 6.75 17.67
C ILE A 136 1.89 7.59 18.94
N SER A 137 3.08 7.54 19.52
CA SER A 137 3.44 8.33 20.71
C SER A 137 3.22 9.83 20.48
N LYS A 138 3.65 10.35 19.33
CA LYS A 138 3.45 11.75 18.96
C LYS A 138 1.97 12.15 18.88
N LEU A 139 1.11 11.29 18.31
CA LEU A 139 -0.32 11.56 18.18
C LEU A 139 -1.06 11.43 19.51
N VAL A 140 -0.59 10.57 20.42
CA VAL A 140 -1.14 10.45 21.78
C VAL A 140 -0.77 11.67 22.62
N GLU A 141 0.51 12.07 22.63
CA GLU A 141 1.02 13.16 23.45
C GLU A 141 0.62 14.54 22.91
N GLN A 142 0.58 14.68 21.59
CA GLN A 142 0.30 15.94 20.89
C GLN A 142 -0.75 15.73 19.79
N PRO A 143 -2.04 15.55 20.13
CA PRO A 143 -3.08 15.14 19.19
C PRO A 143 -3.27 16.07 17.98
N HIS A 144 -2.89 17.35 18.12
CA HIS A 144 -3.00 18.36 17.05
C HIS A 144 -1.69 18.53 16.26
N THR A 145 -0.72 17.64 16.44
CA THR A 145 0.57 17.69 15.74
C THR A 145 0.42 17.60 14.23
N ARG A 146 1.36 18.22 13.50
CA ARG A 146 1.54 18.10 12.05
C ARG A 146 2.84 17.36 11.70
N GLN A 147 3.50 16.79 12.72
CA GLN A 147 4.82 16.16 12.61
C GLN A 147 4.76 14.62 12.62
N ALA A 148 3.55 14.01 12.63
CA ALA A 148 3.38 12.58 12.60
C ALA A 148 3.58 12.07 11.15
N GLN A 149 4.82 11.74 10.80
CA GLN A 149 5.23 11.32 9.47
C GLN A 149 6.20 10.16 9.55
N MET A 150 6.05 9.23 8.62
CA MET A 150 6.98 8.12 8.37
C MET A 150 7.48 8.21 6.92
N ILE A 151 8.71 7.73 6.68
CA ILE A 151 9.32 7.66 5.36
C ILE A 151 9.98 6.30 5.14
N THR A 152 10.12 5.89 3.88
CA THR A 152 10.77 4.62 3.54
C THR A 152 12.06 4.82 2.75
N TRP A 153 12.14 5.87 1.94
CA TRP A 153 13.26 6.12 1.05
C TRP A 153 14.54 6.45 1.80
N MET A 154 15.62 5.73 1.48
CA MET A 154 16.97 5.93 1.99
C MET A 154 17.91 6.27 0.83
N PRO A 155 18.22 7.55 0.57
CA PRO A 155 18.97 7.97 -0.63
C PRO A 155 20.33 7.32 -0.80
N ASN A 156 21.01 7.02 0.30
CA ASN A 156 22.33 6.36 0.30
C ASN A 156 22.29 4.88 -0.12
N ILE A 157 21.10 4.31 -0.30
CA ILE A 157 20.91 2.89 -0.58
C ILE A 157 20.01 2.71 -1.81
N ASP A 158 18.88 3.39 -1.83
CA ASP A 158 17.78 3.09 -2.76
C ASP A 158 18.07 3.56 -4.19
N PHE A 159 19.02 4.50 -4.40
CA PHE A 159 19.44 4.88 -5.75
C PHE A 159 20.15 3.75 -6.49
N ASP A 160 20.85 2.88 -5.77
CA ASP A 160 21.57 1.74 -6.35
C ASP A 160 20.76 0.43 -6.28
N CYS A 161 19.59 0.43 -5.64
CA CYS A 161 18.72 -0.73 -5.56
C CYS A 161 18.00 -0.93 -6.90
N TYR A 162 17.89 -2.20 -7.34
CA TYR A 162 17.17 -2.54 -8.58
C TYR A 162 15.67 -2.24 -8.47
N ASP A 163 15.06 -2.57 -7.34
CA ASP A 163 13.64 -2.34 -7.06
C ASP A 163 13.49 -1.60 -5.71
N PRO A 164 13.76 -0.29 -5.68
CA PRO A 164 13.70 0.49 -4.45
C PRO A 164 12.25 0.74 -4.04
N PRO A 165 11.99 1.08 -2.76
CA PRO A 165 10.65 1.27 -2.23
C PRO A 165 9.80 2.23 -3.07
N CYS A 166 8.62 1.78 -3.47
CA CYS A 166 7.64 2.62 -4.17
C CYS A 166 6.91 3.56 -3.21
N LEU A 167 6.57 3.09 -2.00
CA LEU A 167 6.09 3.94 -0.92
C LEU A 167 7.18 4.94 -0.54
N GLN A 168 6.82 6.22 -0.39
CA GLN A 168 7.75 7.27 -0.02
C GLN A 168 7.50 7.80 1.38
N SER A 169 6.24 8.07 1.70
CA SER A 169 5.87 8.63 3.00
C SER A 169 4.41 8.36 3.35
N ILE A 170 4.15 8.38 4.66
CA ILE A 170 2.81 8.39 5.24
C ILE A 170 2.77 9.52 6.26
N TRP A 171 1.78 10.38 6.17
CA TRP A 171 1.56 11.48 7.11
C TRP A 171 0.18 11.35 7.75
N TYR A 172 0.11 11.62 9.05
CA TYR A 172 -1.12 11.48 9.84
C TYR A 172 -1.50 12.76 10.55
N ARG A 173 -2.82 12.90 10.76
CA ARG A 173 -3.39 13.95 11.60
C ARG A 173 -4.71 13.49 12.21
N LEU A 174 -4.89 13.79 13.50
CA LEU A 174 -6.18 13.64 14.17
C LEU A 174 -7.03 14.91 13.99
N VAL A 175 -8.30 14.70 13.73
CA VAL A 175 -9.35 15.73 13.76
C VAL A 175 -10.42 15.24 14.73
N PHE A 176 -10.89 16.10 15.62
CA PHE A 176 -11.89 15.75 16.62
C PHE A 176 -13.25 16.31 16.20
N ASP A 177 -14.29 15.52 16.33
CA ASP A 177 -15.68 15.97 16.17
C ASP A 177 -16.26 16.51 17.50
N GLU A 178 -17.54 16.90 17.47
CA GLU A 178 -18.24 17.44 18.63
C GLU A 178 -18.42 16.42 19.77
N GLU A 179 -18.38 15.12 19.45
CA GLU A 179 -18.48 14.01 20.40
C GLU A 179 -17.11 13.56 20.94
N ALA A 180 -16.07 14.31 20.60
CA ALA A 180 -14.66 14.02 20.93
C ALA A 180 -14.11 12.73 20.34
N THR A 181 -14.74 12.16 19.32
CA THR A 181 -14.17 11.10 18.50
C THR A 181 -13.00 11.64 17.70
N ALA A 182 -11.88 10.95 17.73
CA ALA A 182 -10.69 11.30 16.98
C ALA A 182 -10.73 10.61 15.60
N TRP A 183 -10.68 11.38 14.52
CA TRP A 183 -10.65 10.89 13.14
C TRP A 183 -9.23 10.92 12.60
N LEU A 184 -8.65 9.73 12.38
CA LEU A 184 -7.29 9.57 11.87
C LEU A 184 -7.28 9.79 10.35
N ASN A 185 -6.88 10.97 9.91
CA ASN A 185 -6.65 11.29 8.51
C ASN A 185 -5.23 10.95 8.10
N CYS A 186 -5.04 10.40 6.89
CA CYS A 186 -3.70 10.13 6.39
C CYS A 186 -3.51 10.57 4.94
N ASN A 187 -2.25 10.87 4.60
CA ASN A 187 -1.76 11.04 3.24
C ASN A 187 -0.68 9.99 3.01
N VAL A 188 -0.83 9.20 1.96
CA VAL A 188 0.12 8.18 1.53
C VAL A 188 0.69 8.60 0.18
N ARG A 189 2.03 8.59 0.02
CA ARG A 189 2.69 8.95 -1.23
C ARG A 189 3.54 7.80 -1.76
N PHE A 190 3.33 7.49 -3.02
CA PHE A 190 4.13 6.56 -3.81
C PHE A 190 4.86 7.30 -4.93
N ARG A 191 6.15 6.98 -5.18
CA ARG A 191 6.86 7.47 -6.37
C ARG A 191 6.35 6.80 -7.65
N SER A 192 5.92 5.54 -7.51
CA SER A 192 5.45 4.70 -8.61
C SER A 192 4.43 3.72 -8.06
N ASN A 193 3.30 3.54 -8.76
CA ASN A 193 2.26 2.62 -8.33
C ASN A 193 1.57 2.00 -9.55
N ASP A 194 1.71 0.68 -9.70
CA ASP A 194 0.98 -0.07 -10.71
C ASP A 194 -0.52 -0.05 -10.37
N ALA A 195 -1.25 0.73 -11.16
CA ALA A 195 -2.67 0.99 -10.96
C ALA A 195 -3.53 -0.27 -11.07
N TRP A 196 -3.12 -1.22 -11.93
CA TRP A 196 -3.83 -2.47 -12.14
C TRP A 196 -3.33 -3.56 -11.22
N GLY A 197 -2.01 -3.85 -11.25
CA GLY A 197 -1.43 -5.01 -10.58
C GLY A 197 -1.26 -4.88 -9.07
N ALA A 198 -1.13 -3.66 -8.53
CA ALA A 198 -0.76 -3.48 -7.13
C ALA A 198 -1.61 -2.47 -6.34
N ASN A 199 -2.10 -1.41 -6.99
CA ASN A 199 -2.69 -0.27 -6.27
C ASN A 199 -3.85 -0.66 -5.35
N PHE A 200 -4.77 -1.51 -5.81
CA PHE A 200 -5.92 -1.92 -4.99
C PHE A 200 -5.46 -2.59 -3.70
N MET A 201 -4.56 -3.58 -3.81
CA MET A 201 -4.01 -4.28 -2.65
C MET A 201 -3.25 -3.34 -1.71
N ASN A 202 -2.46 -2.42 -2.28
CA ASN A 202 -1.76 -1.42 -1.47
C ASN A 202 -2.74 -0.54 -0.69
N MET A 203 -3.76 0.01 -1.33
CA MET A 203 -4.74 0.87 -0.65
C MET A 203 -5.54 0.11 0.41
N PHE A 204 -6.00 -1.09 0.09
CA PHE A 204 -6.70 -1.96 1.04
C PHE A 204 -5.79 -2.30 2.24
N GLY A 205 -4.57 -2.71 1.95
CA GLY A 205 -3.59 -3.06 2.97
C GLY A 205 -3.29 -1.89 3.92
N PHE A 206 -3.09 -0.68 3.39
CA PHE A 206 -2.85 0.50 4.23
C PHE A 206 -4.09 0.98 5.00
N ILE A 207 -5.30 0.73 4.52
CA ILE A 207 -6.52 0.94 5.32
C ILE A 207 -6.51 0.01 6.55
N GLN A 208 -6.21 -1.27 6.35
CA GLN A 208 -6.12 -2.25 7.43
C GLN A 208 -4.95 -1.95 8.39
N PHE A 209 -3.77 -1.62 7.86
CA PHE A 209 -2.62 -1.16 8.63
C PHE A 209 -2.97 0.04 9.53
N ASN A 210 -3.62 1.04 8.94
CA ASN A 210 -4.04 2.24 9.68
C ASN A 210 -5.03 1.91 10.80
N ARG A 211 -5.94 0.94 10.57
CA ARG A 211 -6.88 0.50 11.60
C ARG A 211 -6.16 -0.25 12.70
N GLN A 212 -5.46 -1.33 12.35
CA GLN A 212 -4.94 -2.32 13.30
C GLN A 212 -3.71 -1.81 14.07
N LEU A 213 -2.77 -1.13 13.40
CA LEU A 213 -1.51 -0.72 14.03
C LEU A 213 -1.53 0.73 14.54
N ILE A 214 -2.29 1.61 13.90
CA ILE A 214 -2.23 3.04 14.25
C ILE A 214 -3.45 3.45 15.07
N ALA A 215 -4.66 3.34 14.52
CA ALA A 215 -5.87 3.85 15.17
C ALA A 215 -6.19 3.09 16.47
N ASP A 216 -6.16 1.75 16.43
CA ASP A 216 -6.45 0.93 17.60
C ASP A 216 -5.43 1.14 18.73
N GLU A 217 -4.15 1.34 18.39
CA GLU A 217 -3.11 1.60 19.37
C GLU A 217 -3.22 3.02 19.98
N ILE A 218 -3.55 4.04 19.16
CA ILE A 218 -3.84 5.38 19.69
C ILE A 218 -5.06 5.32 20.62
N ALA A 219 -6.13 4.60 20.24
CA ALA A 219 -7.32 4.42 21.07
C ALA A 219 -6.97 3.77 22.41
N ARG A 220 -6.21 2.68 22.36
CA ARG A 220 -5.75 1.97 23.57
C ARG A 220 -4.93 2.85 24.52
N ARG A 221 -4.00 3.66 24.00
CA ARG A 221 -3.11 4.51 24.82
C ARG A 221 -3.81 5.78 25.32
N SER A 222 -4.65 6.38 24.49
CA SER A 222 -5.30 7.65 24.84
C SER A 222 -6.62 7.50 25.61
N GLY A 223 -7.22 6.31 25.58
CA GLY A 223 -8.58 6.06 26.11
C GLY A 223 -9.70 6.73 25.30
N LYS A 224 -9.41 7.21 24.09
CA LYS A 224 -10.38 7.88 23.20
C LYS A 224 -10.91 6.92 22.15
N THR A 225 -12.10 7.21 21.64
CA THR A 225 -12.57 6.59 20.40
C THR A 225 -11.76 7.14 19.23
N VAL A 226 -11.16 6.25 18.42
CA VAL A 226 -10.40 6.64 17.22
C VAL A 226 -10.98 5.91 16.02
N GLU A 227 -11.43 6.68 15.03
CA GLU A 227 -11.96 6.18 13.78
C GLU A 227 -11.08 6.61 12.60
N LEU A 228 -11.17 5.85 11.49
CA LEU A 228 -10.46 6.23 10.27
C LEU A 228 -11.16 7.43 9.62
N GLY A 229 -10.43 8.53 9.49
CA GLY A 229 -10.80 9.66 8.65
C GLY A 229 -10.47 9.38 7.19
N ARG A 230 -10.42 10.41 6.34
CA ARG A 230 -10.11 10.23 4.93
C ARG A 230 -8.68 9.70 4.72
N MET A 231 -8.50 8.90 3.67
CA MET A 231 -7.19 8.55 3.13
C MET A 231 -6.99 9.28 1.79
N ASN A 232 -5.92 10.07 1.68
CA ASN A 232 -5.47 10.60 0.41
C ASN A 232 -4.26 9.79 -0.06
N TRP A 233 -4.35 9.24 -1.27
CA TRP A 233 -3.33 8.47 -1.92
C TRP A 233 -2.77 9.24 -3.09
N GLN A 234 -1.47 9.49 -3.09
CA GLN A 234 -0.77 10.15 -4.18
C GLN A 234 0.22 9.18 -4.82
N ALA A 235 0.18 9.06 -6.13
CA ALA A 235 1.20 8.39 -6.91
C ALA A 235 1.79 9.36 -7.93
N ASP A 236 3.12 9.53 -7.91
CA ASP A 236 3.81 10.42 -8.87
C ASP A 236 3.75 9.83 -10.27
N SER A 237 3.94 8.51 -10.41
CA SER A 237 3.62 7.72 -11.61
C SER A 237 2.56 6.68 -11.23
N TYR A 238 1.32 6.90 -11.63
CA TYR A 238 0.20 5.99 -11.53
C TYR A 238 -0.05 5.40 -12.90
N HIS A 239 0.28 4.12 -13.08
CA HIS A 239 0.40 3.55 -14.42
C HIS A 239 -0.27 2.17 -14.55
N ILE A 240 -0.71 1.85 -15.78
CA ILE A 240 -1.03 0.49 -16.20
C ILE A 240 0.01 0.08 -17.22
N TYR A 241 0.76 -0.98 -16.95
CA TYR A 241 1.72 -1.52 -17.90
C TYR A 241 1.04 -1.91 -19.21
N GLY A 242 1.70 -1.63 -20.33
CA GLY A 242 1.17 -1.94 -21.66
C GLY A 242 0.72 -3.40 -21.80
N LYS A 243 1.50 -4.33 -21.25
CA LYS A 243 1.20 -5.78 -21.19
C LYS A 243 -0.08 -6.14 -20.42
N SER A 244 -0.51 -5.31 -19.49
CA SER A 244 -1.69 -5.53 -18.62
C SER A 244 -2.96 -4.86 -19.14
N LEU A 245 -2.85 -4.04 -20.21
CA LEU A 245 -3.98 -3.24 -20.69
C LEU A 245 -5.14 -4.09 -21.23
N GLU A 246 -4.85 -5.18 -21.92
CA GLU A 246 -5.91 -6.05 -22.45
C GLU A 246 -6.66 -6.78 -21.32
N GLU A 247 -5.97 -7.18 -20.28
CA GLU A 247 -6.62 -7.74 -19.10
C GLU A 247 -7.49 -6.69 -18.39
N ALA A 248 -6.97 -5.48 -18.20
CA ALA A 248 -7.71 -4.40 -17.60
C ALA A 248 -8.97 -4.03 -18.38
N LYS A 249 -8.90 -4.04 -19.73
CA LYS A 249 -10.07 -3.85 -20.58
C LYS A 249 -11.11 -4.94 -20.36
N ALA A 250 -10.71 -6.19 -20.51
CA ALA A 250 -11.63 -7.33 -20.41
C ALA A 250 -12.31 -7.44 -19.05
N ARG A 251 -11.59 -7.09 -17.94
CA ARG A 251 -12.11 -7.23 -16.60
C ARG A 251 -12.87 -6.00 -16.09
N LEU A 252 -12.59 -4.82 -16.62
CA LEU A 252 -13.23 -3.59 -16.16
C LEU A 252 -13.81 -2.75 -17.31
N PHE A 253 -12.97 -2.19 -18.18
CA PHE A 253 -13.41 -1.10 -19.07
C PHE A 253 -14.49 -1.53 -20.06
N ASP A 254 -14.40 -2.72 -20.65
CA ASP A 254 -15.40 -3.25 -21.59
C ASP A 254 -16.71 -3.67 -20.87
N ARG A 255 -16.71 -3.72 -19.54
CA ARG A 255 -17.86 -4.10 -18.73
C ARG A 255 -18.60 -2.92 -18.11
N LEU A 256 -18.04 -1.72 -18.15
CA LEU A 256 -18.63 -0.54 -17.49
C LEU A 256 -20.05 -0.23 -17.96
N GLU A 257 -20.35 -0.40 -19.26
CA GLU A 257 -21.67 -0.15 -19.81
C GLU A 257 -22.67 -1.29 -19.57
N SER A 258 -22.19 -2.50 -19.38
CA SER A 258 -23.01 -3.72 -19.28
C SER A 258 -23.30 -4.19 -17.85
N THR A 259 -22.59 -3.64 -16.85
CA THR A 259 -22.75 -4.00 -15.44
C THR A 259 -22.85 -2.75 -14.58
N SER A 260 -23.65 -2.81 -13.52
CA SER A 260 -23.72 -1.74 -12.52
C SER A 260 -22.48 -1.74 -11.60
N PHE A 261 -22.26 -0.65 -10.87
CA PHE A 261 -21.18 -0.59 -9.88
C PHE A 261 -21.36 -1.66 -8.79
N GLU A 262 -22.59 -1.87 -8.32
CA GLU A 262 -22.93 -2.85 -7.30
C GLU A 262 -22.59 -4.29 -7.73
N GLU A 263 -22.72 -4.60 -9.01
CA GLU A 263 -22.34 -5.91 -9.55
C GLU A 263 -20.83 -6.12 -9.61
N ARG A 264 -20.05 -5.01 -9.63
CA ARG A 264 -18.57 -5.03 -9.70
C ARG A 264 -17.85 -5.02 -8.36
N VAL A 265 -18.59 -4.99 -7.24
CA VAL A 265 -18.00 -4.85 -5.91
C VAL A 265 -18.48 -5.93 -4.94
N PHE A 266 -17.77 -6.04 -3.81
CA PHE A 266 -18.19 -6.79 -2.62
C PHE A 266 -18.17 -5.88 -1.40
N ASN A 267 -19.10 -6.13 -0.50
CA ASN A 267 -19.04 -5.60 0.85
C ASN A 267 -18.06 -6.44 1.67
N PHE A 268 -17.07 -5.81 2.28
CA PHE A 268 -16.09 -6.51 3.10
C PHE A 268 -16.73 -7.14 4.35
N ARG A 269 -17.80 -6.51 4.86
CA ARG A 269 -18.58 -7.02 6.01
C ARG A 269 -19.65 -8.06 5.64
N ASP A 270 -19.76 -8.44 4.38
CA ASP A 270 -20.58 -9.59 4.02
C ASP A 270 -20.04 -10.84 4.74
N PRO A 271 -20.89 -11.62 5.43
CA PRO A 271 -20.43 -12.74 6.25
C PRO A 271 -19.56 -13.74 5.49
N MET A 272 -19.88 -14.02 4.22
CA MET A 272 -19.10 -14.94 3.39
C MET A 272 -17.72 -14.36 3.06
N ILE A 273 -17.65 -13.06 2.72
CA ILE A 273 -16.40 -12.38 2.40
C ILE A 273 -15.50 -12.29 3.64
N SER A 274 -16.08 -11.87 4.78
CA SER A 274 -15.35 -11.80 6.05
C SER A 274 -14.83 -13.18 6.48
N GLN A 275 -15.61 -14.22 6.31
CA GLN A 275 -15.18 -15.58 6.63
C GLN A 275 -13.99 -16.03 5.77
N ILE A 276 -14.04 -15.82 4.45
CA ILE A 276 -12.92 -16.15 3.55
C ILE A 276 -11.65 -15.38 3.96
N TYR A 277 -11.80 -14.11 4.29
CA TYR A 277 -10.69 -13.25 4.71
C TYR A 277 -10.07 -13.72 6.04
N GLU A 278 -10.88 -14.12 7.02
CA GLU A 278 -10.42 -14.65 8.31
C GLU A 278 -9.75 -16.02 8.17
N GLU A 279 -10.36 -16.94 7.41
CA GLU A 279 -9.79 -18.27 7.15
C GLU A 279 -8.46 -18.19 6.40
N ALA A 280 -8.29 -17.19 5.54
CA ALA A 280 -7.02 -16.95 4.82
C ALA A 280 -5.88 -16.60 5.79
N ARG A 281 -6.18 -15.91 6.90
CA ARG A 281 -5.18 -15.55 7.92
C ARG A 281 -4.43 -16.78 8.45
N ASP A 282 -5.16 -17.77 8.88
CA ASP A 282 -4.58 -18.99 9.47
C ASP A 282 -3.73 -19.76 8.45
N LYS A 283 -4.24 -19.88 7.21
CA LYS A 283 -3.52 -20.52 6.11
C LYS A 283 -2.20 -19.80 5.80
N VAL A 284 -2.23 -18.46 5.75
CA VAL A 284 -1.03 -17.65 5.47
C VAL A 284 -0.03 -17.76 6.61
N LEU A 285 -0.45 -17.69 7.87
CA LEU A 285 0.42 -17.86 9.03
C LEU A 285 1.06 -19.27 9.05
N GLU A 286 0.30 -20.31 8.69
CA GLU A 286 0.86 -21.66 8.55
C GLU A 286 1.90 -21.76 7.42
N LYS A 287 1.63 -21.09 6.27
CA LYS A 287 2.59 -21.00 5.16
C LYS A 287 3.89 -20.30 5.58
N ILE A 288 3.78 -19.20 6.32
CA ILE A 288 4.93 -18.48 6.86
C ILE A 288 5.73 -19.39 7.78
N LYS A 289 5.07 -20.03 8.74
CA LYS A 289 5.73 -20.95 9.67
C LYS A 289 6.47 -22.11 8.97
N LYS A 290 5.86 -22.73 7.96
CA LYS A 290 6.51 -23.77 7.17
C LYS A 290 7.75 -23.28 6.44
N PHE A 291 7.66 -22.08 5.84
CA PHE A 291 8.79 -21.45 5.17
C PHE A 291 9.94 -21.22 6.15
N ASP A 292 9.67 -20.75 7.35
CA ASP A 292 10.68 -20.51 8.38
C ASP A 292 11.35 -21.80 8.81
N GLU A 293 10.58 -22.88 9.06
CA GLU A 293 11.09 -24.20 9.41
C GLU A 293 12.02 -24.80 8.31
N GLU A 294 11.77 -24.48 7.04
CA GLU A 294 12.58 -24.93 5.90
C GLU A 294 13.88 -24.12 5.73
N HIS A 295 13.91 -22.86 6.18
CA HIS A 295 15.03 -21.93 5.98
C HIS A 295 15.85 -21.67 7.26
N GLU A 296 15.41 -22.11 8.43
CA GLU A 296 16.20 -22.12 9.67
C GLU A 296 17.25 -23.25 9.71
N ARG A 297 17.35 -24.05 8.66
CA ARG A 297 18.36 -25.11 8.49
C ARG A 297 19.45 -24.65 7.52
#